data_2d0655e7ae00fd2f8b00d5dca3d1cafa
#
_entry.id   2d0655e7ae00fd2f8b00d5dca3d1cafa
#
_cell.length_a   1.000
_cell.length_b   1.000
_cell.length_c   1.000
_cell.angle_alpha   90.00
_cell.angle_beta   90.00
_cell.angle_gamma   90.00
#
_symmetry.space_group_name_H-M   'P 1'
#
loop_
_entity.id
_entity.type
_entity.pdbx_description
1 polymer ?
#
loop_
_entity_poly.entity_id
_entity_poly.type
_entity_poly.pdbx_seq_one_letter_code
_entity_poly.pdbx_strand_id
1 'polypeptide(L)'
;MKFFHTADWHLGKLVQGIYMTEDQRFVLEQFLQAIDIEKPDAVIIAGDLYDRAVPPTEAVHLLDELFAEIVLKRNTPLLTIAGNHDSPSRLNFGSQLMKETGLHIVGQLSRNMQSIVLNDTYGEVHFHLVPYADPSQVRYLMEDETIITHNQAMKKIIELIEEKMDKTKRHVFVGHAFVTPHGQEQEN
;
A
#
# COMPACT_ATOMS: atom_id res chain seq x y z
N MET A 1 -6.55 -16.03 -8.90
CA MET A 1 -6.80 -14.62 -8.59
C MET A 1 -5.99 -13.76 -9.55
N LYS A 2 -6.60 -12.76 -10.13
CA LYS A 2 -5.96 -11.71 -10.93
C LYS A 2 -6.07 -10.40 -10.16
N PHE A 3 -4.98 -9.71 -9.92
CA PHE A 3 -5.01 -8.38 -9.31
C PHE A 3 -4.17 -7.38 -10.08
N PHE A 4 -4.58 -6.12 -10.04
CA PHE A 4 -3.77 -5.02 -10.52
C PHE A 4 -2.86 -4.54 -9.39
N HIS A 5 -1.61 -4.26 -9.72
CA HIS A 5 -0.65 -3.70 -8.79
C HIS A 5 -0.08 -2.40 -9.36
N THR A 6 -0.18 -1.34 -8.58
CA THR A 6 0.38 -0.02 -8.87
C THR A 6 0.99 0.58 -7.60
N ALA A 7 1.79 1.62 -7.73
CA ALA A 7 2.41 2.36 -6.64
C ALA A 7 2.77 3.78 -7.12
N ASP A 8 3.25 4.61 -6.21
CA ASP A 8 3.90 5.89 -6.53
C ASP A 8 3.02 6.84 -7.35
N TRP A 9 1.77 7.00 -6.95
CA TRP A 9 0.84 7.91 -7.60
C TRP A 9 1.21 9.37 -7.39
N HIS A 10 1.80 9.70 -6.22
CA HIS A 10 2.24 11.04 -5.86
C HIS A 10 1.20 12.12 -6.17
N LEU A 11 -0.06 11.89 -5.78
CA LEU A 11 -1.13 12.85 -6.05
C LEU A 11 -0.83 14.22 -5.47
N GLY A 12 -1.09 15.26 -6.28
CA GLY A 12 -0.77 16.64 -5.93
C GLY A 12 0.69 17.02 -6.16
N LYS A 13 1.42 16.25 -6.99
CA LYS A 13 2.80 16.56 -7.38
C LYS A 13 2.88 17.92 -8.06
N LEU A 14 3.91 18.68 -7.66
CA LEU A 14 4.24 19.98 -8.23
C LEU A 14 5.53 19.87 -9.04
N VAL A 15 5.46 20.13 -10.34
CA VAL A 15 6.63 20.12 -11.22
C VAL A 15 6.82 21.53 -11.81
N GLN A 16 7.95 22.16 -11.52
CA GLN A 16 8.28 23.52 -11.97
C GLN A 16 7.15 24.55 -11.72
N GLY A 17 6.47 24.45 -10.57
CA GLY A 17 5.39 25.37 -10.19
C GLY A 17 4.01 25.01 -10.79
N ILE A 18 3.89 23.92 -11.55
CA ILE A 18 2.64 23.46 -12.14
C ILE A 18 2.16 22.23 -11.38
N TYR A 19 0.92 22.26 -10.88
CA TYR A 19 0.27 21.09 -10.29
C TYR A 19 -0.11 20.08 -11.37
N MET A 20 0.28 18.82 -11.15
CA MET A 20 0.03 17.72 -12.08
C MET A 20 -1.32 17.04 -11.88
N THR A 21 -2.17 17.57 -11.01
CA THR A 21 -3.42 16.90 -10.57
C THR A 21 -4.34 16.54 -11.74
N GLU A 22 -4.48 17.42 -12.75
CA GLU A 22 -5.32 17.14 -13.91
C GLU A 22 -4.72 16.08 -14.84
N ASP A 23 -3.40 16.09 -15.03
CA ASP A 23 -2.70 15.04 -15.80
C ASP A 23 -2.81 13.69 -15.07
N GLN A 24 -2.69 13.70 -13.73
CA GLN A 24 -2.88 12.53 -12.89
C GLN A 24 -4.32 12.00 -12.99
N ARG A 25 -5.32 12.88 -12.96
CA ARG A 25 -6.73 12.52 -13.17
C ARG A 25 -6.91 11.81 -14.50
N PHE A 26 -6.39 12.39 -15.58
CA PHE A 26 -6.50 11.82 -16.91
C PHE A 26 -5.92 10.40 -17.01
N VAL A 27 -4.73 10.17 -16.43
CA VAL A 27 -4.10 8.84 -16.41
C VAL A 27 -4.90 7.86 -15.56
N LEU A 28 -5.41 8.31 -14.41
CA LEU A 28 -6.15 7.44 -13.49
C LEU A 28 -7.56 7.09 -14.01
N GLU A 29 -8.16 7.94 -14.84
CA GLU A 29 -9.37 7.57 -15.58
C GLU A 29 -9.12 6.41 -16.56
N GLN A 30 -7.95 6.39 -17.22
CA GLN A 30 -7.55 5.25 -18.07
C GLN A 30 -7.30 3.99 -17.24
N PHE A 31 -6.75 4.15 -16.03
CA PHE A 31 -6.62 3.03 -15.09
C PHE A 31 -7.98 2.44 -14.70
N LEU A 32 -8.99 3.28 -14.44
CA LEU A 32 -10.37 2.82 -14.19
C LEU A 32 -10.95 2.07 -15.40
N GLN A 33 -10.70 2.55 -16.62
CA GLN A 33 -11.11 1.85 -17.84
C GLN A 33 -10.42 0.48 -17.96
N ALA A 34 -9.14 0.39 -17.60
CA ALA A 34 -8.43 -0.88 -17.58
C ALA A 34 -9.04 -1.86 -16.56
N ILE A 35 -9.48 -1.38 -15.39
CA ILE A 35 -10.21 -2.20 -14.42
C ILE A 35 -11.52 -2.72 -15.03
N ASP A 36 -12.26 -1.88 -15.76
CA ASP A 36 -13.53 -2.27 -16.39
C ASP A 36 -13.33 -3.35 -17.48
N ILE A 37 -12.24 -3.30 -18.23
CA ILE A 37 -11.89 -4.26 -19.27
C ILE A 37 -11.40 -5.58 -18.66
N GLU A 38 -10.42 -5.48 -17.75
CA GLU A 38 -9.69 -6.62 -17.23
C GLU A 38 -10.37 -7.32 -16.05
N LYS A 39 -11.24 -6.61 -15.35
CA LYS A 39 -12.02 -7.10 -14.18
C LYS A 39 -11.14 -7.86 -13.18
N PRO A 40 -10.15 -7.19 -12.57
CA PRO A 40 -9.33 -7.84 -11.56
C PRO A 40 -10.15 -8.21 -10.32
N ASP A 41 -9.74 -9.26 -9.63
CA ASP A 41 -10.32 -9.68 -8.34
C ASP A 41 -9.97 -8.69 -7.21
N ALA A 42 -8.91 -7.92 -7.36
CA ALA A 42 -8.48 -6.87 -6.43
C ALA A 42 -7.57 -5.83 -7.11
N VAL A 43 -7.47 -4.66 -6.49
CA VAL A 43 -6.47 -3.63 -6.83
C VAL A 43 -5.55 -3.44 -5.63
N ILE A 44 -4.24 -3.32 -5.88
CA ILE A 44 -3.21 -3.04 -4.88
C ILE A 44 -2.55 -1.71 -5.23
N ILE A 45 -2.48 -0.79 -4.26
CA ILE A 45 -1.67 0.44 -4.35
C ILE A 45 -0.58 0.36 -3.29
N ALA A 46 0.65 0.11 -3.73
CA ALA A 46 1.76 -0.19 -2.82
C ALA A 46 2.54 1.05 -2.37
N GLY A 47 1.84 2.05 -1.82
CA GLY A 47 2.42 3.23 -1.21
C GLY A 47 2.57 4.44 -2.11
N ASP A 48 2.96 5.56 -1.50
CA ASP A 48 3.12 6.89 -2.11
C ASP A 48 1.88 7.33 -2.88
N LEU A 49 0.74 7.33 -2.19
CA LEU A 49 -0.52 7.82 -2.73
C LEU A 49 -0.44 9.33 -2.98
N TYR A 50 0.16 10.06 -2.04
CA TYR A 50 0.35 11.50 -2.11
C TYR A 50 1.83 11.86 -2.30
N ASP A 51 2.09 13.00 -2.93
CA ASP A 51 3.45 13.53 -3.11
C ASP A 51 4.07 14.03 -1.81
N ARG A 52 3.25 14.31 -0.79
CA ARG A 52 3.71 14.80 0.53
C ARG A 52 2.72 14.45 1.63
N ALA A 53 3.21 14.38 2.86
CA ALA A 53 2.45 14.05 4.07
C ALA A 53 1.25 14.98 4.36
N VAL A 54 1.26 16.20 3.83
CA VAL A 54 0.13 17.14 3.83
C VAL A 54 -0.20 17.50 2.39
N PRO A 55 -1.04 16.69 1.73
CA PRO A 55 -1.42 16.90 0.33
C PRO A 55 -2.31 18.14 0.15
N PRO A 56 -2.34 18.73 -1.04
CA PRO A 56 -3.33 19.74 -1.38
C PRO A 56 -4.75 19.12 -1.43
N THR A 57 -5.75 19.94 -1.18
CA THR A 57 -7.16 19.50 -1.08
C THR A 57 -7.64 18.81 -2.35
N GLU A 58 -7.21 19.28 -3.51
CA GLU A 58 -7.55 18.71 -4.82
C GLU A 58 -7.04 17.27 -4.98
N ALA A 59 -5.85 16.98 -4.43
CA ALA A 59 -5.31 15.62 -4.43
C ALA A 59 -6.10 14.69 -3.49
N VAL A 60 -6.56 15.22 -2.35
CA VAL A 60 -7.41 14.45 -1.42
C VAL A 60 -8.74 14.12 -2.07
N HIS A 61 -9.38 15.08 -2.74
CA HIS A 61 -10.62 14.85 -3.48
C HIS A 61 -10.44 13.83 -4.60
N LEU A 62 -9.36 13.94 -5.37
CA LEU A 62 -9.07 12.98 -6.44
C LEU A 62 -8.92 11.55 -5.91
N LEU A 63 -8.19 11.35 -4.80
CA LEU A 63 -8.03 10.03 -4.20
C LEU A 63 -9.37 9.48 -3.68
N ASP A 64 -10.18 10.30 -3.03
CA ASP A 64 -11.50 9.92 -2.53
C ASP A 64 -12.43 9.47 -3.67
N GLU A 65 -12.49 10.24 -4.76
CA GLU A 65 -13.22 9.89 -5.97
C GLU A 65 -12.78 8.54 -6.55
N LEU A 66 -11.46 8.32 -6.66
CA LEU A 66 -10.90 7.08 -7.20
C LEU A 66 -11.20 5.87 -6.31
N PHE A 67 -11.09 6.02 -5.01
CA PHE A 67 -11.45 4.96 -4.06
C PHE A 67 -12.93 4.60 -4.19
N ALA A 68 -13.83 5.60 -4.27
CA ALA A 68 -15.25 5.38 -4.47
C ALA A 68 -15.55 4.71 -5.83
N GLU A 69 -14.86 5.12 -6.91
CA GLU A 69 -14.99 4.52 -8.25
C GLU A 69 -14.57 3.04 -8.27
N ILE A 70 -13.48 2.68 -7.58
CA ILE A 70 -12.97 1.31 -7.55
C ILE A 70 -13.84 0.44 -6.63
N VAL A 71 -14.03 0.89 -5.39
CA VAL A 71 -14.62 0.06 -4.34
C VAL A 71 -16.15 0.01 -4.42
N LEU A 72 -16.80 1.19 -4.52
CA LEU A 72 -18.25 1.25 -4.43
C LEU A 72 -18.93 1.02 -5.78
N LYS A 73 -18.40 1.60 -6.87
CA LYS A 73 -19.04 1.48 -8.18
C LYS A 73 -18.66 0.20 -8.92
N ARG A 74 -17.39 -0.24 -8.81
CA ARG A 74 -16.89 -1.45 -9.47
C ARG A 74 -16.90 -2.68 -8.57
N ASN A 75 -17.23 -2.49 -7.28
CA ASN A 75 -17.23 -3.56 -6.27
C ASN A 75 -15.93 -4.38 -6.29
N THR A 76 -14.80 -3.69 -6.47
CA THR A 76 -13.47 -4.30 -6.55
C THR A 76 -12.72 -3.99 -5.24
N PRO A 77 -12.31 -5.01 -4.47
CA PRO A 77 -11.50 -4.81 -3.27
C PRO A 77 -10.23 -4.02 -3.55
N LEU A 78 -9.96 -3.02 -2.71
CA LEU A 78 -8.78 -2.17 -2.82
C LEU A 78 -7.90 -2.32 -1.58
N LEU A 79 -6.66 -2.74 -1.79
CA LEU A 79 -5.66 -2.91 -0.74
C LEU A 79 -4.58 -1.84 -0.92
N THR A 80 -4.36 -1.02 0.10
CA THR A 80 -3.34 0.03 0.00
C THR A 80 -2.52 0.17 1.29
N ILE A 81 -1.28 0.60 1.12
CA ILE A 81 -0.34 0.87 2.21
C ILE A 81 0.18 2.31 2.10
N ALA A 82 0.70 2.85 3.20
CA ALA A 82 1.45 4.10 3.15
C ALA A 82 2.86 3.87 2.60
N GLY A 83 3.32 4.77 1.73
CA GLY A 83 4.72 4.89 1.34
C GLY A 83 5.49 5.89 2.21
N ASN A 84 6.69 6.26 1.79
CA ASN A 84 7.54 7.19 2.56
C ASN A 84 7.13 8.66 2.42
N HIS A 85 6.41 9.04 1.37
CA HIS A 85 5.84 10.38 1.20
C HIS A 85 4.53 10.59 1.94
N ASP A 86 3.81 9.52 2.23
CA ASP A 86 2.50 9.56 2.88
C ASP A 86 2.59 9.90 4.37
N SER A 87 1.48 10.41 4.92
CA SER A 87 1.31 10.49 6.38
C SER A 87 0.62 9.22 6.89
N PRO A 88 1.33 8.36 7.64
CA PRO A 88 0.77 7.09 8.14
C PRO A 88 -0.54 7.26 8.91
N SER A 89 -0.59 8.24 9.82
CA SER A 89 -1.78 8.48 10.65
C SER A 89 -2.95 9.09 9.89
N ARG A 90 -2.69 9.94 8.88
CA ARG A 90 -3.75 10.52 8.05
C ARG A 90 -4.38 9.48 7.16
N LEU A 91 -3.58 8.63 6.51
CA LEU A 91 -4.09 7.51 5.71
C LEU A 91 -4.82 6.48 6.56
N ASN A 92 -4.36 6.25 7.79
CA ASN A 92 -5.01 5.28 8.67
C ASN A 92 -6.34 5.79 9.26
N PHE A 93 -6.67 7.09 9.09
CA PHE A 93 -7.93 7.65 9.57
C PHE A 93 -9.14 6.96 8.91
N GLY A 94 -10.05 6.46 9.72
CA GLY A 94 -11.26 5.78 9.25
C GLY A 94 -11.04 4.37 8.66
N SER A 95 -9.81 3.86 8.58
CA SER A 95 -9.48 2.56 7.96
C SER A 95 -10.30 1.39 8.53
N GLN A 96 -10.59 1.40 9.83
CA GLN A 96 -11.41 0.37 10.48
C GLN A 96 -12.87 0.35 10.01
N LEU A 97 -13.41 1.52 9.64
CA LEU A 97 -14.77 1.62 9.10
C LEU A 97 -14.81 1.23 7.62
N MET A 98 -13.78 1.62 6.88
CA MET A 98 -13.70 1.41 5.43
C MET A 98 -13.48 -0.06 5.04
N LYS A 99 -12.83 -0.86 5.89
CA LYS A 99 -12.57 -2.28 5.58
C LYS A 99 -13.82 -3.10 5.27
N GLU A 100 -14.94 -2.75 5.90
CA GLU A 100 -16.22 -3.44 5.68
C GLU A 100 -16.81 -3.16 4.28
N THR A 101 -16.34 -2.12 3.60
CA THR A 101 -16.71 -1.82 2.21
C THR A 101 -15.79 -2.47 1.19
N GLY A 102 -14.71 -3.12 1.63
CA GLY A 102 -13.66 -3.66 0.76
C GLY A 102 -12.48 -2.73 0.51
N LEU A 103 -12.42 -1.58 1.23
CA LEU A 103 -11.26 -0.68 1.22
C LEU A 103 -10.36 -0.98 2.42
N HIS A 104 -9.21 -1.59 2.16
CA HIS A 104 -8.25 -1.96 3.17
C HIS A 104 -7.04 -1.03 3.12
N ILE A 105 -6.92 -0.14 4.12
CA ILE A 105 -5.81 0.82 4.25
C ILE A 105 -4.94 0.42 5.44
N VAL A 106 -3.66 0.23 5.21
CA VAL A 106 -2.66 0.06 6.26
C VAL A 106 -1.67 1.22 6.20
N GLY A 107 -1.97 2.27 6.95
CA GLY A 107 -1.11 3.46 7.04
C GLY A 107 0.01 3.28 8.05
N GLN A 108 -0.21 2.56 9.14
CA GLN A 108 0.74 2.43 10.24
C GLN A 108 1.20 0.98 10.43
N LEU A 109 2.51 0.82 10.63
CA LEU A 109 3.07 -0.47 11.01
C LEU A 109 2.60 -0.87 12.42
N SER A 110 2.34 -2.16 12.62
CA SER A 110 1.91 -2.73 13.90
C SER A 110 2.63 -4.04 14.17
N ARG A 111 2.90 -4.36 15.43
CA ARG A 111 3.37 -5.71 15.84
C ARG A 111 2.35 -6.82 15.50
N ASN A 112 1.08 -6.47 15.49
CA ASN A 112 0.01 -7.41 15.17
C ASN A 112 -0.43 -7.24 13.71
N MET A 113 0.48 -7.54 12.79
CA MET A 113 0.18 -7.55 11.36
C MET A 113 -0.75 -8.71 11.04
N GLN A 114 -1.98 -8.38 10.64
CA GLN A 114 -2.97 -9.35 10.17
C GLN A 114 -2.98 -9.33 8.64
N SER A 115 -3.11 -10.51 8.04
CA SER A 115 -3.32 -10.61 6.61
C SER A 115 -4.76 -10.24 6.23
N ILE A 116 -4.94 -9.64 5.06
CA ILE A 116 -6.23 -9.50 4.42
C ILE A 116 -6.45 -10.77 3.58
N VAL A 117 -7.57 -11.45 3.80
CA VAL A 117 -7.86 -12.70 3.12
C VAL A 117 -8.91 -12.45 2.02
N LEU A 118 -8.54 -12.70 0.79
CA LEU A 118 -9.47 -12.73 -0.34
C LEU A 118 -9.56 -14.16 -0.89
N ASN A 119 -10.70 -14.49 -1.48
CA ASN A 119 -10.94 -15.82 -2.01
C ASN A 119 -11.09 -15.81 -3.53
N ASP A 120 -10.57 -16.83 -4.18
CA ASP A 120 -10.87 -17.15 -5.57
C ASP A 120 -11.33 -18.62 -5.72
N THR A 121 -11.49 -19.09 -6.94
CA THR A 121 -11.92 -20.48 -7.22
C THR A 121 -10.94 -21.55 -6.69
N TYR A 122 -9.71 -21.16 -6.34
CA TYR A 122 -8.67 -22.06 -5.81
C TYR A 122 -8.48 -21.92 -4.29
N GLY A 123 -9.32 -21.12 -3.62
CA GLY A 123 -9.31 -20.91 -2.16
C GLY A 123 -8.71 -19.57 -1.74
N GLU A 124 -8.20 -19.52 -0.52
CA GLU A 124 -7.73 -18.31 0.13
C GLU A 124 -6.39 -17.79 -0.44
N VAL A 125 -6.29 -16.47 -0.54
CA VAL A 125 -5.05 -15.72 -0.77
C VAL A 125 -4.90 -14.70 0.36
N HIS A 126 -3.80 -14.77 1.10
CA HIS A 126 -3.49 -13.95 2.24
C HIS A 126 -2.55 -12.80 1.83
N PHE A 127 -3.02 -11.58 1.88
CA PHE A 127 -2.24 -10.39 1.57
C PHE A 127 -1.67 -9.79 2.86
N HIS A 128 -0.34 -9.72 2.95
CA HIS A 128 0.38 -9.10 4.05
C HIS A 128 0.74 -7.67 3.66
N LEU A 129 -0.01 -6.70 4.18
CA LEU A 129 0.15 -5.29 3.85
C LEU A 129 1.13 -4.65 4.83
N VAL A 130 2.32 -4.30 4.34
CA VAL A 130 3.41 -3.70 5.12
C VAL A 130 3.68 -2.31 4.59
N PRO A 131 3.28 -1.25 5.30
CA PRO A 131 3.59 0.13 4.90
C PRO A 131 5.09 0.38 4.95
N TYR A 132 5.54 1.51 4.38
CA TYR A 132 6.93 1.92 4.49
C TYR A 132 7.41 1.83 5.94
N ALA A 133 8.54 1.17 6.14
CA ALA A 133 9.05 0.80 7.45
C ALA A 133 10.44 1.43 7.66
N ASP A 134 10.46 2.64 8.25
CA ASP A 134 11.71 3.26 8.68
C ASP A 134 12.38 2.41 9.78
N PRO A 135 13.71 2.16 9.69
CA PRO A 135 14.42 1.34 10.67
C PRO A 135 14.24 1.82 12.12
N SER A 136 14.16 3.13 12.36
CA SER A 136 13.97 3.69 13.71
C SER A 136 12.57 3.35 14.26
N GLN A 137 11.56 3.38 13.42
CA GLN A 137 10.19 2.99 13.79
C GLN A 137 10.10 1.51 14.09
N VAL A 138 10.72 0.66 13.26
CA VAL A 138 10.73 -0.80 13.47
C VAL A 138 11.49 -1.14 14.74
N ARG A 139 12.66 -0.53 14.97
CA ARG A 139 13.44 -0.66 16.21
C ARG A 139 12.60 -0.37 17.43
N TYR A 140 11.93 0.77 17.46
CA TYR A 140 11.06 1.16 18.56
C TYR A 140 9.89 0.20 18.74
N LEU A 141 9.21 -0.13 17.65
CA LEU A 141 8.05 -1.03 17.68
C LEU A 141 8.41 -2.44 18.13
N MET A 142 9.57 -2.96 17.71
CA MET A 142 10.02 -4.32 18.03
C MET A 142 10.81 -4.40 19.34
N GLU A 143 11.17 -3.25 19.94
CA GLU A 143 12.05 -3.17 21.12
C GLU A 143 13.40 -3.87 20.88
N ASP A 144 13.94 -3.71 19.67
CA ASP A 144 15.17 -4.38 19.21
C ASP A 144 16.18 -3.35 18.71
N GLU A 145 17.13 -2.98 19.57
CA GLU A 145 18.16 -1.97 19.28
C GLU A 145 19.16 -2.39 18.19
N THR A 146 19.13 -3.63 17.75
CA THR A 146 20.02 -4.13 16.69
C THR A 146 19.54 -3.75 15.28
N ILE A 147 18.31 -3.26 15.15
CA ILE A 147 17.72 -2.83 13.87
C ILE A 147 18.23 -1.44 13.53
N ILE A 148 19.17 -1.35 12.56
CA ILE A 148 19.80 -0.10 12.12
C ILE A 148 19.50 0.17 10.65
N THR A 149 19.41 -0.85 9.82
CA THR A 149 19.24 -0.74 8.36
C THR A 149 17.83 -1.14 7.92
N HIS A 150 17.40 -0.66 6.75
CA HIS A 150 16.14 -1.07 6.13
C HIS A 150 16.07 -2.59 5.90
N ASN A 151 17.20 -3.21 5.53
CA ASN A 151 17.27 -4.66 5.35
C ASN A 151 17.00 -5.42 6.66
N GLN A 152 17.57 -4.99 7.78
CA GLN A 152 17.31 -5.58 9.10
C GLN A 152 15.85 -5.38 9.53
N ALA A 153 15.31 -4.17 9.29
CA ALA A 153 13.92 -3.85 9.58
C ALA A 153 12.97 -4.75 8.79
N MET A 154 13.17 -4.86 7.48
CA MET A 154 12.35 -5.69 6.61
C MET A 154 12.47 -7.18 6.96
N LYS A 155 13.68 -7.66 7.24
CA LYS A 155 13.90 -9.05 7.70
C LYS A 155 13.10 -9.35 8.96
N LYS A 156 13.14 -8.46 9.94
CA LYS A 156 12.37 -8.61 11.20
C LYS A 156 10.86 -8.68 10.97
N ILE A 157 10.35 -7.82 10.08
CA ILE A 157 8.93 -7.80 9.70
C ILE A 157 8.54 -9.12 9.03
N ILE A 158 9.35 -9.60 8.09
CA ILE A 158 9.09 -10.87 7.38
C ILE A 158 9.10 -12.04 8.35
N GLU A 159 10.06 -12.12 9.27
CA GLU A 159 10.11 -13.15 10.31
C GLU A 159 8.82 -13.22 11.13
N LEU A 160 8.31 -12.06 11.57
CA LEU A 160 7.04 -12.00 12.33
C LEU A 160 5.81 -12.44 11.50
N ILE A 161 5.83 -12.19 10.20
CA ILE A 161 4.77 -12.66 9.30
C ILE A 161 4.87 -14.19 9.17
N GLU A 162 6.09 -14.71 8.91
CA GLU A 162 6.33 -16.13 8.72
C GLU A 162 6.00 -16.98 9.95
N GLU A 163 6.22 -16.45 11.16
CA GLU A 163 5.86 -17.13 12.42
C GLU A 163 4.35 -17.46 12.53
N LYS A 164 3.51 -16.63 11.90
CA LYS A 164 2.05 -16.75 11.95
C LYS A 164 1.44 -17.32 10.66
N MET A 165 2.26 -17.49 9.64
CA MET A 165 1.81 -17.83 8.30
C MET A 165 1.47 -19.33 8.18
N ASP A 166 0.27 -19.65 7.72
CA ASP A 166 -0.09 -21.02 7.31
C ASP A 166 0.52 -21.33 5.94
N LYS A 167 1.65 -22.03 5.93
CA LYS A 167 2.41 -22.38 4.72
C LYS A 167 1.63 -23.24 3.72
N THR A 168 0.44 -23.72 4.05
CA THR A 168 -0.44 -24.45 3.13
C THR A 168 -1.28 -23.53 2.25
N LYS A 169 -1.32 -22.24 2.58
CA LYS A 169 -2.09 -21.20 1.89
C LYS A 169 -1.21 -20.44 0.90
N ARG A 170 -1.87 -19.64 0.05
CA ARG A 170 -1.18 -18.73 -0.87
C ARG A 170 -1.00 -17.37 -0.19
N HIS A 171 0.21 -16.83 -0.29
CA HIS A 171 0.55 -15.56 0.36
C HIS A 171 1.11 -14.57 -0.66
N VAL A 172 0.71 -13.31 -0.50
CA VAL A 172 1.22 -12.16 -1.23
C VAL A 172 1.75 -11.15 -0.23
N PHE A 173 3.02 -10.80 -0.34
CA PHE A 173 3.61 -9.70 0.43
C PHE A 173 3.50 -8.41 -0.37
N VAL A 174 2.94 -7.37 0.24
CA VAL A 174 2.84 -6.03 -0.33
C VAL A 174 3.65 -5.09 0.55
N GLY A 175 4.68 -4.48 -0.01
CA GLY A 175 5.56 -3.56 0.71
C GLY A 175 5.98 -2.38 -0.16
N HIS A 176 6.43 -1.31 0.49
CA HIS A 176 7.00 -0.13 -0.15
C HIS A 176 8.44 0.03 0.30
N ALA A 177 9.39 -0.33 -0.57
CA ALA A 177 10.81 -0.35 -0.25
C ALA A 177 11.68 -0.35 -1.52
N PHE A 178 12.91 0.10 -1.40
CA PHE A 178 13.92 -0.13 -2.44
C PHE A 178 14.37 -1.59 -2.39
N VAL A 179 14.32 -2.28 -3.54
CA VAL A 179 14.78 -3.65 -3.68
C VAL A 179 15.94 -3.68 -4.66
N THR A 180 17.11 -4.08 -4.18
CA THR A 180 18.31 -4.21 -5.00
C THR A 180 18.70 -5.67 -5.17
N PRO A 181 19.40 -6.04 -6.27
CA PRO A 181 19.98 -7.37 -6.42
C PRO A 181 20.93 -7.69 -5.27
N HIS A 182 21.00 -8.97 -4.90
CA HIS A 182 21.85 -9.43 -3.80
C HIS A 182 23.32 -8.98 -4.01
N GLY A 183 23.91 -8.31 -3.02
CA GLY A 183 25.29 -7.81 -3.04
C GLY A 183 25.48 -6.41 -3.61
N GLN A 184 24.41 -5.71 -4.01
CA GLN A 184 24.45 -4.31 -4.40
C GLN A 184 23.75 -3.47 -3.33
N GLU A 185 24.40 -3.26 -2.17
CA GLU A 185 23.95 -2.27 -1.20
C GLU A 185 24.25 -0.90 -1.80
N GLN A 186 23.20 -0.08 -2.03
CA GLN A 186 23.39 1.35 -2.25
C GLN A 186 23.70 1.96 -0.89
N GLU A 187 24.92 2.47 -0.70
CA GLU A 187 25.22 3.39 0.39
C GLU A 187 24.37 4.66 0.16
N ASN A 188 23.47 4.93 1.08
CA ASN A 188 22.75 6.22 1.17
C ASN A 188 23.57 7.19 1.99
#